data_7102cc50b4168164401df45901f61370
#
_entry.id   7102cc50b4168164401df45901f61370
#
_cell.length_a   1.000
_cell.length_b   1.000
_cell.length_c   1.000
_cell.angle_alpha   90.00
_cell.angle_beta   90.00
_cell.angle_gamma   90.00
#
_symmetry.space_group_name_H-M   'P 1'
#
loop_
_entity.id
_entity.type
_entity.pdbx_description
1 polymer ?
#
loop_
_entity_poly.entity_id
_entity_poly.type
_entity_poly.pdbx_seq_one_letter_code
_entity_poly.pdbx_strand_id
1 'polypeptide(L)'
;MYGLPGAVPVYTGGTYGYYAYGNYLYNPLTGAYYGYASAATDITPMPKLNSKTTAIGKLSIPSVGMNKYIYEGTGKTPLSKGVGHFGCTPGWDGNIGLAGHNRNNSNTAAFQKLKDVKLGDLVYYTTAYGTRTYQVTSVDAVSVNDTSGLAQDGSYKLTMYTCKANQPELKLKVVAHLVA
;
A
#
# COMPACT_ATOMS: atom_id res chain seq x y z
N MET A 1 17.52 11.56 20.10
CA MET A 1 17.21 10.83 18.85
C MET A 1 18.29 9.75 18.66
N TYR A 2 18.04 8.52 19.03
CA TYR A 2 19.02 7.45 18.93
C TYR A 2 18.81 6.74 17.58
N GLY A 3 19.64 7.13 16.59
CA GLY A 3 19.74 6.37 15.34
C GLY A 3 20.41 5.04 15.61
N LEU A 4 19.83 3.95 15.11
CA LEU A 4 20.50 2.65 15.13
C LEU A 4 21.80 2.73 14.31
N PRO A 5 22.92 2.18 14.79
CA PRO A 5 24.18 2.21 14.05
C PRO A 5 24.03 1.53 12.69
N GLY A 6 24.39 2.25 11.60
CA GLY A 6 24.32 1.73 10.24
C GLY A 6 23.00 1.95 9.49
N ALA A 7 22.04 2.65 10.10
CA ALA A 7 20.83 3.04 9.41
C ALA A 7 21.08 4.25 8.48
N VAL A 8 20.68 4.15 7.22
CA VAL A 8 20.73 5.26 6.26
C VAL A 8 19.32 5.83 6.13
N PRO A 9 19.14 7.16 6.31
CA PRO A 9 17.83 7.78 6.10
C PRO A 9 17.44 7.68 4.62
N VAL A 10 16.28 7.10 4.35
CA VAL A 10 15.67 7.06 3.02
C VAL A 10 14.63 8.16 2.95
N TYR A 11 14.84 9.13 2.09
CA TYR A 11 13.92 10.24 1.90
C TYR A 11 12.76 9.76 1.01
N THR A 12 11.63 9.44 1.62
CA THR A 12 10.37 9.31 0.91
C THR A 12 9.61 10.61 1.14
N GLY A 13 9.37 11.41 0.12
CA GLY A 13 8.85 12.79 0.13
C GLY A 13 7.64 13.15 1.00
N GLY A 14 7.54 12.58 2.18
CA GLY A 14 6.55 12.86 3.23
C GLY A 14 7.27 13.10 4.56
N THR A 15 6.59 13.75 5.49
CA THR A 15 7.08 14.31 6.76
C THR A 15 7.71 13.30 7.74
N TYR A 16 7.84 12.03 7.37
CA TYR A 16 8.37 10.95 8.22
C TYR A 16 9.33 10.09 7.41
N GLY A 17 10.61 10.20 7.70
CA GLY A 17 11.66 9.37 7.09
C GLY A 17 11.58 7.93 7.58
N TYR A 18 11.76 7.00 6.67
CA TYR A 18 12.09 5.62 6.99
C TYR A 18 13.60 5.47 7.10
N TYR A 19 14.07 4.52 7.89
CA TYR A 19 15.48 4.18 7.97
C TYR A 19 15.69 2.82 7.31
N ALA A 20 16.59 2.76 6.33
CA ALA A 20 17.01 1.49 5.76
C ALA A 20 18.03 0.83 6.69
N TYR A 21 17.78 -0.42 7.08
CA TYR A 21 18.69 -1.25 7.84
C TYR A 21 18.86 -2.59 7.13
N GLY A 22 19.92 -2.73 6.38
CA GLY A 22 20.11 -3.88 5.50
C GLY A 22 18.97 -4.01 4.49
N ASN A 23 18.28 -5.15 4.49
CA ASN A 23 17.14 -5.43 3.62
C ASN A 23 15.78 -5.04 4.25
N TYR A 24 15.78 -4.19 5.27
CA TYR A 24 14.57 -3.80 5.99
C TYR A 24 14.44 -2.29 6.06
N LEU A 25 13.21 -1.79 5.89
CA LEU A 25 12.84 -0.44 6.28
C LEU A 25 12.25 -0.46 7.69
N TYR A 26 12.71 0.46 8.50
CA TYR A 26 12.18 0.72 9.82
C TYR A 26 11.31 1.98 9.80
N ASN A 27 10.09 1.86 10.29
CA ASN A 27 9.21 2.99 10.52
C ASN A 27 9.33 3.42 12.01
N PRO A 28 9.95 4.56 12.30
CA PRO A 28 10.17 5.01 13.68
C PRO A 28 8.88 5.37 14.43
N LEU A 29 7.76 5.60 13.71
CA LEU A 29 6.48 5.93 14.35
C LEU A 29 5.71 4.70 14.80
N THR A 30 5.84 3.58 14.09
CA THR A 30 5.10 2.34 14.38
C THR A 30 5.98 1.29 15.01
N GLY A 31 7.31 1.49 15.02
CA GLY A 31 8.28 0.49 15.44
C GLY A 31 8.35 -0.73 14.50
N ALA A 32 7.69 -0.67 13.35
CA ALA A 32 7.59 -1.80 12.44
C ALA A 32 8.77 -1.87 11.47
N TYR A 33 9.22 -3.09 11.19
CA TYR A 33 10.19 -3.40 10.13
C TYR A 33 9.44 -3.95 8.93
N TYR A 34 9.79 -3.46 7.74
CA TYR A 34 9.26 -3.94 6.47
C TYR A 34 10.40 -4.58 5.68
N GLY A 35 10.27 -5.86 5.35
CA GLY A 35 11.31 -6.57 4.57
C GLY A 35 11.27 -6.17 3.09
N TYR A 36 12.47 -6.01 2.49
CA TYR A 36 12.63 -5.95 1.04
C TYR A 36 13.24 -7.24 0.52
N ALA A 37 12.82 -7.66 -0.64
CA ALA A 37 13.73 -8.42 -1.49
C ALA A 37 14.68 -7.42 -2.17
N SER A 38 15.95 -7.63 -2.01
CA SER A 38 17.01 -6.78 -2.53
C SER A 38 16.87 -6.53 -4.03
N ALA A 39 16.57 -5.33 -4.43
CA ALA A 39 16.96 -4.73 -5.72
C ALA A 39 16.36 -3.33 -5.94
N ALA A 40 15.44 -2.85 -5.14
CA ALA A 40 14.92 -1.49 -5.33
C ALA A 40 15.68 -0.52 -4.42
N THR A 41 16.90 -0.19 -4.80
CA THR A 41 17.68 0.90 -4.18
C THR A 41 17.18 2.28 -4.60
N ASP A 42 16.17 2.34 -5.45
CA ASP A 42 15.66 3.59 -5.99
C ASP A 42 14.13 3.63 -5.88
N ILE A 43 13.63 3.90 -4.65
CA ILE A 43 12.21 4.26 -4.49
C ILE A 43 12.04 5.70 -4.94
N THR A 44 11.88 5.87 -6.24
CA THR A 44 11.53 7.17 -6.80
C THR A 44 10.11 7.52 -6.37
N PRO A 45 9.88 8.68 -5.74
CA PRO A 45 8.53 9.10 -5.39
C PRO A 45 7.64 9.11 -6.62
N MET A 46 6.46 8.53 -6.50
CA MET A 46 5.48 8.52 -7.59
C MET A 46 5.08 9.95 -7.96
N PRO A 47 5.04 10.30 -9.25
CA PRO A 47 4.51 11.58 -9.69
C PRO A 47 3.03 11.68 -9.34
N LYS A 48 2.55 12.91 -9.15
CA LYS A 48 1.12 13.17 -8.98
C LYS A 48 0.34 12.68 -10.20
N LEU A 49 -0.84 12.11 -9.98
CA LEU A 49 -1.73 11.65 -11.06
C LEU A 49 -2.07 12.78 -12.03
N ASN A 50 -2.25 14.01 -11.51
CA ASN A 50 -2.37 15.23 -12.30
C ASN A 50 -2.00 16.46 -11.45
N SER A 51 -1.90 17.63 -12.09
CA SER A 51 -1.49 18.90 -11.45
C SER A 51 -2.48 19.42 -10.39
N LYS A 52 -3.74 18.97 -10.41
CA LYS A 52 -4.83 19.46 -9.54
C LYS A 52 -4.97 18.66 -8.24
N THR A 53 -4.29 17.52 -8.12
CA THR A 53 -4.39 16.64 -6.95
C THR A 53 -3.02 16.30 -6.40
N THR A 54 -2.97 15.97 -5.10
CA THR A 54 -1.79 15.38 -4.47
C THR A 54 -1.80 13.84 -4.55
N ALA A 55 -2.85 13.25 -5.17
CA ALA A 55 -2.92 11.82 -5.37
C ALA A 55 -1.85 11.35 -6.35
N ILE A 56 -1.25 10.21 -6.05
CA ILE A 56 -0.27 9.53 -6.91
C ILE A 56 -0.94 8.53 -7.86
N GLY A 57 -2.18 8.17 -7.58
CA GLY A 57 -2.91 7.20 -8.38
C GLY A 57 -4.39 7.12 -8.01
N LYS A 58 -5.06 6.18 -8.66
CA LYS A 58 -6.47 5.84 -8.48
C LYS A 58 -6.64 4.34 -8.53
N LEU A 59 -7.41 3.80 -7.59
CA LEU A 59 -7.77 2.38 -7.51
C LEU A 59 -9.25 2.21 -7.77
N SER A 60 -9.60 1.30 -8.67
CA SER A 60 -10.99 0.95 -8.96
C SER A 60 -11.19 -0.56 -8.90
N ILE A 61 -12.22 -1.01 -8.17
CA ILE A 61 -12.68 -2.41 -8.15
C ILE A 61 -14.19 -2.38 -8.44
N PRO A 62 -14.59 -2.52 -9.71
CA PRO A 62 -15.99 -2.33 -10.12
C PRO A 62 -16.96 -3.31 -9.48
N SER A 63 -16.55 -4.58 -9.26
CA SER A 63 -17.38 -5.63 -8.65
C SER A 63 -17.97 -5.24 -7.31
N VAL A 64 -17.24 -4.40 -6.54
CA VAL A 64 -17.69 -3.88 -5.24
C VAL A 64 -17.98 -2.38 -5.27
N GLY A 65 -18.00 -1.74 -6.44
CA GLY A 65 -18.26 -0.31 -6.62
C GLY A 65 -17.22 0.57 -5.90
N MET A 66 -15.97 0.13 -5.81
CA MET A 66 -14.89 0.89 -5.18
C MET A 66 -14.14 1.72 -6.24
N ASN A 67 -13.97 3.01 -5.94
CA ASN A 67 -13.24 3.95 -6.78
C ASN A 67 -12.64 5.04 -5.89
N LYS A 68 -11.33 4.96 -5.61
CA LYS A 68 -10.65 5.79 -4.61
C LYS A 68 -9.32 6.32 -5.13
N TYR A 69 -8.97 7.53 -4.71
CA TYR A 69 -7.64 8.08 -4.94
C TYR A 69 -6.61 7.45 -4.00
N ILE A 70 -5.38 7.37 -4.49
CA ILE A 70 -4.22 6.84 -3.78
C ILE A 70 -3.29 8.01 -3.44
N TYR A 71 -2.82 8.05 -2.20
CA TYR A 71 -1.90 9.06 -1.68
C TYR A 71 -0.63 8.40 -1.15
N GLU A 72 0.50 9.10 -1.25
CA GLU A 72 1.76 8.59 -0.73
C GLU A 72 1.74 8.49 0.79
N GLY A 73 2.19 7.35 1.33
CA GLY A 73 2.27 7.06 2.75
C GLY A 73 1.02 6.40 3.34
N THR A 74 1.19 5.78 4.51
CA THR A 74 0.13 5.09 5.27
C THR A 74 -0.13 5.73 6.64
N GLY A 75 0.32 6.98 6.83
CA GLY A 75 0.05 7.75 8.03
C GLY A 75 -1.39 8.31 8.07
N LYS A 76 -1.69 9.04 9.15
CA LYS A 76 -3.02 9.59 9.40
C LYS A 76 -3.55 10.44 8.23
N THR A 77 -2.70 11.32 7.67
CA THR A 77 -3.11 12.27 6.61
C THR A 77 -3.47 11.56 5.29
N PRO A 78 -2.63 10.69 4.69
CA PRO A 78 -3.01 9.95 3.48
C PRO A 78 -4.27 9.10 3.68
N LEU A 79 -4.32 8.32 4.78
CA LEU A 79 -5.44 7.42 5.04
C LEU A 79 -6.76 8.14 5.33
N SER A 80 -6.72 9.39 5.79
CA SER A 80 -7.92 10.23 5.95
C SER A 80 -8.47 10.74 4.61
N LYS A 81 -7.66 10.72 3.54
CA LYS A 81 -8.05 11.18 2.21
C LYS A 81 -8.50 10.04 1.29
N GLY A 82 -7.98 8.83 1.50
CA GLY A 82 -8.26 7.69 0.62
C GLY A 82 -7.39 6.47 0.91
N VAL A 83 -6.92 5.84 -0.16
CA VAL A 83 -5.97 4.73 -0.10
C VAL A 83 -4.57 5.28 0.11
N GLY A 84 -3.80 4.69 1.03
CA GLY A 84 -2.41 5.01 1.27
C GLY A 84 -1.50 4.02 0.55
N HIS A 85 -0.41 4.50 -0.04
CA HIS A 85 0.65 3.67 -0.60
C HIS A 85 1.73 3.41 0.46
N PHE A 86 2.17 2.17 0.60
CA PHE A 86 3.32 1.85 1.44
C PHE A 86 4.61 2.33 0.76
N GLY A 87 5.18 3.44 1.25
CA GLY A 87 6.39 4.05 0.69
C GLY A 87 7.63 3.13 0.69
N CYS A 88 7.55 1.97 1.31
CA CYS A 88 8.56 0.91 1.24
C CYS A 88 8.35 -0.05 0.05
N THR A 89 7.32 0.13 -0.73
CA THR A 89 7.03 -0.66 -1.93
C THR A 89 7.11 0.21 -3.17
N PRO A 90 7.38 -0.36 -4.35
CA PRO A 90 7.36 0.41 -5.58
C PRO A 90 5.95 0.95 -5.86
N GLY A 91 5.88 2.07 -6.58
CA GLY A 91 4.61 2.68 -6.96
C GLY A 91 4.09 2.21 -8.32
N TRP A 92 4.88 1.49 -9.10
CA TRP A 92 4.49 1.03 -10.44
C TRP A 92 4.94 -0.39 -10.74
N ASP A 93 6.22 -0.69 -10.66
CA ASP A 93 6.77 -2.01 -10.98
C ASP A 93 6.90 -2.89 -9.71
N GLY A 94 6.66 -4.20 -9.85
CA GLY A 94 6.76 -5.16 -8.75
C GLY A 94 5.49 -5.24 -7.88
N ASN A 95 5.67 -5.48 -6.58
CA ASN A 95 4.60 -5.61 -5.60
C ASN A 95 4.26 -4.25 -4.98
N ILE A 96 3.14 -3.68 -5.35
CA ILE A 96 2.66 -2.38 -4.88
C ILE A 96 1.79 -2.59 -3.64
N GLY A 97 2.24 -2.08 -2.50
CA GLY A 97 1.52 -2.19 -1.23
C GLY A 97 0.56 -1.02 -1.02
N LEU A 98 -0.68 -1.33 -0.68
CA LEU A 98 -1.74 -0.35 -0.44
C LEU A 98 -2.44 -0.61 0.89
N ALA A 99 -2.82 0.46 1.60
CA ALA A 99 -3.60 0.38 2.82
C ALA A 99 -4.81 1.32 2.79
N GLY A 100 -5.85 0.97 3.52
CA GLY A 100 -7.02 1.82 3.67
C GLY A 100 -7.84 1.46 4.89
N HIS A 101 -8.57 2.44 5.45
CA HIS A 101 -9.49 2.18 6.55
C HIS A 101 -10.70 1.37 6.09
N ASN A 102 -11.14 0.39 6.91
CA ASN A 102 -12.37 -0.36 6.67
C ASN A 102 -13.60 0.30 7.30
N ARG A 103 -13.39 1.12 8.33
CA ARG A 103 -14.42 1.85 9.07
C ARG A 103 -13.94 3.25 9.41
N ASN A 104 -14.82 4.21 9.30
CA ASN A 104 -14.81 5.46 10.03
C ASN A 104 -16.21 6.06 9.95
N ASN A 105 -16.48 7.05 10.79
CA ASN A 105 -17.74 7.78 10.80
C ASN A 105 -17.82 8.83 9.68
N SER A 106 -16.90 8.80 8.74
CA SER A 106 -16.80 9.72 7.60
C SER A 106 -16.58 8.94 6.30
N ASN A 107 -16.75 9.59 5.16
CA ASN A 107 -16.60 9.02 3.80
C ASN A 107 -15.17 8.55 3.46
N THR A 108 -14.27 8.46 4.43
CA THR A 108 -12.85 8.16 4.24
C THR A 108 -12.49 6.68 4.43
N ALA A 109 -13.48 5.79 4.67
CA ALA A 109 -13.26 4.35 4.74
C ALA A 109 -12.98 3.78 3.33
N ALA A 110 -11.77 4.02 2.83
CA ALA A 110 -11.40 3.70 1.46
C ALA A 110 -11.55 2.21 1.14
N PHE A 111 -11.27 1.33 2.12
CA PHE A 111 -11.32 -0.12 1.99
C PHE A 111 -12.48 -0.79 2.72
N GLN A 112 -13.57 -0.05 3.00
CA GLN A 112 -14.75 -0.61 3.64
C GLN A 112 -15.33 -1.81 2.88
N LYS A 113 -15.31 -1.76 1.55
CA LYS A 113 -15.84 -2.80 0.66
C LYS A 113 -14.81 -3.86 0.25
N LEU A 114 -13.55 -3.74 0.70
CA LEU A 114 -12.51 -4.70 0.34
C LEU A 114 -12.84 -6.12 0.84
N LYS A 115 -13.62 -6.24 1.92
CA LYS A 115 -14.12 -7.50 2.47
C LYS A 115 -15.07 -8.27 1.54
N ASP A 116 -15.68 -7.58 0.57
CA ASP A 116 -16.67 -8.12 -0.35
C ASP A 116 -16.03 -8.57 -1.68
N VAL A 117 -14.73 -8.29 -1.87
CA VAL A 117 -13.96 -8.68 -3.05
C VAL A 117 -13.76 -10.19 -3.08
N LYS A 118 -13.82 -10.77 -4.28
CA LYS A 118 -13.71 -12.22 -4.53
C LYS A 118 -12.54 -12.52 -5.45
N LEU A 119 -12.11 -13.78 -5.41
CA LEU A 119 -11.14 -14.31 -6.38
C LEU A 119 -11.67 -14.10 -7.80
N GLY A 120 -10.79 -13.63 -8.68
CA GLY A 120 -11.13 -13.33 -10.07
C GLY A 120 -11.61 -11.90 -10.33
N ASP A 121 -11.95 -11.12 -9.30
CA ASP A 121 -12.33 -9.71 -9.47
C ASP A 121 -11.21 -8.89 -10.11
N LEU A 122 -11.58 -7.95 -10.98
CA LEU A 122 -10.61 -7.06 -11.62
C LEU A 122 -10.38 -5.81 -10.79
N VAL A 123 -9.11 -5.43 -10.71
CA VAL A 123 -8.62 -4.24 -10.03
C VAL A 123 -7.88 -3.37 -11.03
N TYR A 124 -8.32 -2.13 -11.21
CA TYR A 124 -7.68 -1.15 -12.09
C TYR A 124 -6.85 -0.19 -11.24
N TYR A 125 -5.57 -0.12 -11.56
CA TYR A 125 -4.61 0.76 -10.92
C TYR A 125 -4.10 1.77 -11.94
N THR A 126 -4.49 3.03 -11.74
CA THR A 126 -4.16 4.14 -12.65
C THR A 126 -3.20 5.10 -11.96
N THR A 127 -2.12 5.48 -12.65
CA THR A 127 -1.13 6.47 -12.21
C THR A 127 -0.82 7.42 -13.36
N ALA A 128 0.14 8.32 -13.18
CA ALA A 128 0.66 9.15 -14.27
C ALA A 128 1.32 8.33 -15.41
N TYR A 129 1.69 7.07 -15.14
CA TYR A 129 2.28 6.16 -16.14
C TYR A 129 1.25 5.40 -16.96
N GLY A 130 -0.04 5.47 -16.61
CA GLY A 130 -1.12 4.78 -17.30
C GLY A 130 -2.00 3.95 -16.35
N THR A 131 -2.70 2.98 -16.93
CA THR A 131 -3.56 2.05 -16.19
C THR A 131 -3.09 0.62 -16.40
N ARG A 132 -2.99 -0.12 -15.30
CA ARG A 132 -2.76 -1.56 -15.28
C ARG A 132 -3.98 -2.28 -14.73
N THR A 133 -4.26 -3.46 -15.27
CA THR A 133 -5.32 -4.34 -14.81
C THR A 133 -4.72 -5.51 -14.04
N TYR A 134 -5.24 -5.73 -12.86
CA TYR A 134 -4.87 -6.84 -11.98
C TYR A 134 -6.09 -7.71 -11.72
N GLN A 135 -5.88 -8.99 -11.45
CA GLN A 135 -6.93 -9.91 -11.05
C GLN A 135 -6.66 -10.46 -9.65
N VAL A 136 -7.69 -10.45 -8.80
CA VAL A 136 -7.60 -10.94 -7.41
C VAL A 136 -7.31 -12.43 -7.40
N THR A 137 -6.23 -12.81 -6.71
CA THR A 137 -5.75 -14.20 -6.60
C THR A 137 -5.77 -14.73 -5.18
N SER A 138 -5.80 -13.86 -4.15
CA SER A 138 -6.04 -14.30 -2.78
C SER A 138 -6.77 -13.24 -1.95
N VAL A 139 -7.52 -13.74 -0.96
CA VAL A 139 -8.25 -12.94 0.04
C VAL A 139 -8.10 -13.64 1.38
N ASP A 140 -7.21 -13.14 2.24
CA ASP A 140 -6.78 -13.82 3.45
C ASP A 140 -6.96 -12.95 4.70
N ALA A 141 -7.25 -13.59 5.83
CA ALA A 141 -7.10 -12.96 7.15
C ALA A 141 -5.68 -13.27 7.67
N VAL A 142 -4.94 -12.21 7.98
CA VAL A 142 -3.55 -12.32 8.46
C VAL A 142 -3.39 -11.57 9.77
N SER A 143 -2.33 -11.90 10.54
CA SER A 143 -2.00 -11.14 11.75
C SER A 143 -1.82 -9.66 11.45
N VAL A 144 -2.19 -8.79 12.41
CA VAL A 144 -1.95 -7.34 12.32
C VAL A 144 -0.47 -7.00 12.09
N ASN A 145 0.43 -7.87 12.55
CA ASN A 145 1.88 -7.71 12.41
C ASN A 145 2.45 -8.37 11.15
N ASP A 146 1.62 -9.06 10.36
CA ASP A 146 2.10 -9.68 9.12
C ASP A 146 2.33 -8.61 8.04
N THR A 147 3.60 -8.46 7.67
CA THR A 147 4.07 -7.60 6.59
C THR A 147 4.67 -8.40 5.42
N SER A 148 4.64 -9.73 5.49
CA SER A 148 5.24 -10.62 4.48
C SER A 148 4.69 -10.39 3.07
N GLY A 149 3.42 -9.98 2.97
CA GLY A 149 2.80 -9.65 1.68
C GLY A 149 3.39 -8.42 0.99
N LEU A 150 4.23 -7.61 1.64
CA LEU A 150 4.90 -6.46 1.02
C LEU A 150 6.25 -6.83 0.38
N ALA A 151 6.72 -8.07 0.56
CA ALA A 151 7.99 -8.53 0.00
C ALA A 151 7.96 -8.48 -1.54
N GLN A 152 9.11 -8.13 -2.12
CA GLN A 152 9.31 -8.13 -3.57
C GLN A 152 9.84 -9.51 -4.00
N ASP A 153 9.07 -10.22 -4.80
CA ASP A 153 9.39 -11.57 -5.31
C ASP A 153 9.57 -11.61 -6.83
N GLY A 154 9.64 -10.41 -7.46
CA GLY A 154 9.75 -10.26 -8.91
C GLY A 154 8.41 -10.31 -9.65
N SER A 155 7.31 -10.62 -8.98
CA SER A 155 5.99 -10.59 -9.60
C SER A 155 5.38 -9.18 -9.58
N TYR A 156 4.57 -8.88 -10.60
CA TYR A 156 3.79 -7.64 -10.67
C TYR A 156 2.44 -7.88 -9.99
N LYS A 157 2.25 -7.29 -8.82
CA LYS A 157 1.02 -7.47 -8.04
C LYS A 157 0.66 -6.25 -7.21
N LEU A 158 -0.58 -6.19 -6.78
CA LEU A 158 -1.09 -5.30 -5.75
C LEU A 158 -1.33 -6.10 -4.47
N THR A 159 -0.81 -5.63 -3.34
CA THR A 159 -1.12 -6.18 -2.03
C THR A 159 -1.84 -5.12 -1.20
N MET A 160 -3.10 -5.36 -0.91
CA MET A 160 -4.01 -4.43 -0.25
C MET A 160 -4.32 -4.88 1.17
N TYR A 161 -4.15 -3.98 2.15
CA TYR A 161 -4.40 -4.25 3.56
C TYR A 161 -5.48 -3.34 4.15
N THR A 162 -6.37 -3.92 4.93
CA THR A 162 -7.31 -3.18 5.78
C THR A 162 -7.51 -3.90 7.12
N CYS A 163 -7.94 -3.18 8.15
CA CYS A 163 -8.30 -3.81 9.43
C CYS A 163 -9.50 -4.73 9.25
N LYS A 164 -9.52 -5.85 9.98
CA LYS A 164 -10.69 -6.72 10.03
C LYS A 164 -11.66 -6.23 11.11
N ALA A 165 -12.94 -6.11 10.75
CA ALA A 165 -13.96 -5.58 11.67
C ALA A 165 -14.12 -6.49 12.90
N ASN A 166 -14.10 -5.89 14.09
CA ASN A 166 -14.23 -6.58 15.39
C ASN A 166 -13.14 -7.63 15.70
N GLN A 167 -12.03 -7.59 14.98
CA GLN A 167 -10.87 -8.47 15.17
C GLN A 167 -9.60 -7.62 15.06
N PRO A 168 -9.24 -6.85 16.12
CA PRO A 168 -8.13 -5.89 16.07
C PRO A 168 -6.76 -6.54 15.84
N GLU A 169 -6.63 -7.83 16.16
CA GLU A 169 -5.44 -8.65 15.95
C GLU A 169 -5.25 -9.09 14.49
N LEU A 170 -6.27 -8.87 13.63
CA LEU A 170 -6.26 -9.32 12.24
C LEU A 170 -6.40 -8.16 11.25
N LYS A 171 -5.76 -8.35 10.09
CA LYS A 171 -5.97 -7.59 8.87
C LYS A 171 -6.57 -8.48 7.79
N LEU A 172 -7.35 -7.89 6.91
CA LEU A 172 -7.68 -8.48 5.62
C LEU A 172 -6.56 -8.11 4.65
N LYS A 173 -5.98 -9.12 4.01
CA LYS A 173 -5.01 -9.00 2.93
C LYS A 173 -5.63 -9.49 1.64
N VAL A 174 -5.66 -8.66 0.61
CA VAL A 174 -6.10 -9.02 -0.74
C VAL A 174 -4.91 -8.86 -1.67
N VAL A 175 -4.60 -9.90 -2.44
CA VAL A 175 -3.54 -9.88 -3.46
C VAL A 175 -4.17 -10.02 -4.82
N ALA A 176 -3.72 -9.18 -5.76
CA ALA A 176 -4.12 -9.23 -7.16
C ALA A 176 -2.87 -9.19 -8.05
N HIS A 177 -2.78 -10.10 -9.03
CA HIS A 177 -1.67 -10.18 -9.99
C HIS A 177 -2.00 -9.47 -11.29
N LEU A 178 -0.97 -8.87 -11.91
CA LEU A 178 -1.08 -8.18 -13.19
C LEU A 178 -1.57 -9.13 -14.28
N VAL A 179 -2.57 -8.68 -15.07
CA VAL A 179 -3.11 -9.40 -16.21
C VAL A 179 -3.09 -8.58 -17.51
N ALA A 180 -3.05 -7.24 -17.41
CA ALA A 180 -2.93 -6.34 -18.58
C ALA A 180 -2.44 -4.94 -18.16
#